data_36b32a4725df46c3533a7514f56ce8d6
#
_entry.id   36b32a4725df46c3533a7514f56ce8d6
#
_cell.length_a   1.000
_cell.length_b   1.000
_cell.length_c   1.000
_cell.angle_alpha   90.00
_cell.angle_beta   90.00
_cell.angle_gamma   90.00
#
_symmetry.space_group_name_H-M   'P 1'
#
loop_
_entity.id
_entity.type
_entity.pdbx_description
1 polymer ?
#
loop_
_entity_poly.entity_id
_entity_poly.type
_entity_poly.pdbx_seq_one_letter_code
_entity_poly.pdbx_strand_id
1 'polypeptide(L)'
;MNCNKISRRSFLAAAGAAGAALALTACGGSASGAASTASSAVSEGASSSAAAGESVELVVFAAASLTETLNVLAETYTANNPGVTFRFNFDSSGTLKTQIEEGADCDLFLSAAQKQMNALQDEDLINTGTRVDLLENKVVLAVPEGNPADIQSFEDIGTDKCKLVALGNEDVPVGSYSVEILTNLGILDELESGNKITYGSNVKEVTTQVKEAAADCGIVYATDAFSAGLETVDQATAEECSPVIYPAALTASTEHADEAQAFLDYLTTDDAAAIFASVGFAMVK
;
A
#
# COMPACT_ATOMS: atom_id res chain seq x y z
N MET A 1 40.67 23.56 21.65
CA MET A 1 41.62 23.79 20.54
C MET A 1 41.08 23.14 19.29
N ASN A 2 40.78 24.01 18.36
CA ASN A 2 40.51 23.84 16.92
C ASN A 2 39.37 22.95 16.43
N CYS A 3 38.32 23.69 16.12
CA CYS A 3 37.32 23.41 15.10
C CYS A 3 37.97 23.19 13.71
N ASN A 4 37.44 22.26 12.93
CA ASN A 4 37.53 22.37 11.48
C ASN A 4 36.15 22.14 10.85
N LYS A 5 35.50 23.27 10.54
CA LYS A 5 34.34 23.35 9.65
C LYS A 5 34.82 23.11 8.22
N ILE A 6 34.28 22.10 7.55
CA ILE A 6 34.43 21.99 6.11
C ILE A 6 33.16 22.49 5.44
N SER A 7 33.37 23.58 4.69
CA SER A 7 32.44 24.42 3.98
C SER A 7 31.91 23.70 2.73
N ARG A 8 30.59 23.78 2.56
CA ARG A 8 29.92 23.55 1.26
C ARG A 8 30.19 24.75 0.36
N ARG A 9 30.81 24.55 -0.79
CA ARG A 9 30.60 25.40 -1.97
C ARG A 9 31.26 24.81 -3.24
N SER A 10 30.45 24.80 -4.30
CA SER A 10 30.79 25.00 -5.71
C SER A 10 31.35 23.83 -6.51
N PHE A 11 30.49 23.25 -7.38
CA PHE A 11 30.87 23.01 -8.76
C PHE A 11 29.70 23.44 -9.66
N LEU A 12 29.92 24.56 -10.32
CA LEU A 12 29.09 25.09 -11.40
C LEU A 12 29.99 25.14 -12.65
N ALA A 13 29.38 24.78 -13.78
CA ALA A 13 29.71 25.16 -15.15
C ALA A 13 30.80 24.42 -15.91
N ALA A 14 30.38 23.78 -17.01
CA ALA A 14 30.94 24.04 -18.33
C ALA A 14 29.92 23.70 -19.41
N ALA A 15 29.62 24.72 -20.19
CA ALA A 15 28.80 24.72 -21.40
C ALA A 15 29.57 24.15 -22.59
N GLY A 16 28.84 23.55 -23.56
CA GLY A 16 29.39 23.19 -24.86
C GLY A 16 28.29 23.09 -25.90
N ALA A 17 28.15 24.14 -26.71
CA ALA A 17 27.25 24.23 -27.86
C ALA A 17 27.99 23.84 -29.15
N ALA A 18 27.28 23.14 -30.05
CA ALA A 18 27.45 23.12 -31.50
C ALA A 18 26.29 22.29 -32.06
N GLY A 19 25.34 22.72 -32.85
CA GLY A 19 25.30 23.62 -33.95
C GLY A 19 25.53 22.90 -35.28
N ALA A 20 24.44 22.43 -36.01
CA ALA A 20 24.44 22.36 -37.48
C ALA A 20 23.02 22.17 -38.02
N ALA A 21 22.57 23.16 -38.73
CA ALA A 21 21.39 23.19 -39.59
C ALA A 21 21.81 22.86 -41.05
N LEU A 22 20.90 22.24 -41.84
CA LEU A 22 20.80 22.31 -43.31
C LEU A 22 19.39 21.83 -43.65
N ALA A 23 18.43 22.66 -44.03
CA ALA A 23 18.19 23.41 -45.24
C ALA A 23 17.75 22.57 -46.46
N LEU A 24 16.43 22.71 -46.75
CA LEU A 24 15.78 22.94 -48.05
C LEU A 24 16.12 22.08 -49.28
N THR A 25 15.06 21.52 -49.89
CA THR A 25 14.72 21.89 -51.27
C THR A 25 13.27 21.59 -51.59
N ALA A 26 12.62 22.60 -52.18
CA ALA A 26 11.32 22.58 -52.81
C ALA A 26 11.50 22.32 -54.32
N CYS A 27 10.45 21.81 -54.97
CA CYS A 27 10.01 22.05 -56.36
C CYS A 27 8.85 21.08 -56.59
N GLY A 28 7.61 21.45 -56.93
CA GLY A 28 7.19 22.38 -57.95
C GLY A 28 6.70 21.59 -59.16
N GLY A 29 5.38 21.56 -59.43
CA GLY A 29 4.84 20.99 -60.67
C GLY A 29 3.30 20.93 -60.68
N SER A 30 2.68 21.98 -61.24
CA SER A 30 1.28 22.05 -61.62
C SER A 30 1.00 21.26 -62.90
N ALA A 31 -0.14 20.60 -63.02
CA ALA A 31 -0.91 20.53 -64.27
C ALA A 31 -2.33 20.04 -64.02
N SER A 32 -3.25 20.77 -64.62
CA SER A 32 -4.69 20.66 -64.71
C SER A 32 -5.19 19.39 -65.43
N GLY A 33 -6.42 18.97 -65.10
CA GLY A 33 -7.17 17.98 -65.93
C GLY A 33 -8.52 17.65 -65.37
N ALA A 34 -9.52 18.19 -66.01
CA ALA A 34 -10.99 18.21 -65.87
C ALA A 34 -11.71 16.92 -65.52
N ALA A 35 -12.79 17.10 -64.74
CA ALA A 35 -14.13 16.60 -64.74
C ALA A 35 -14.46 15.18 -65.22
N SER A 36 -15.12 14.39 -64.35
CA SER A 36 -16.36 13.66 -64.69
C SER A 36 -17.13 13.26 -63.44
N THR A 37 -18.37 13.65 -63.44
CA THR A 37 -19.42 13.32 -62.51
C THR A 37 -19.82 11.84 -62.52
N ALA A 38 -19.84 11.20 -61.36
CA ALA A 38 -20.74 10.05 -61.13
C ALA A 38 -21.20 10.04 -59.68
N SER A 39 -22.45 10.30 -59.53
CA SER A 39 -23.26 10.15 -58.33
C SER A 39 -23.34 8.67 -57.96
N SER A 40 -23.01 8.34 -56.72
CA SER A 40 -23.41 7.07 -56.12
C SER A 40 -23.60 7.24 -54.63
N ALA A 41 -24.74 6.84 -54.20
CA ALA A 41 -25.41 6.87 -52.93
C ALA A 41 -24.51 6.74 -51.68
N VAL A 42 -24.77 7.67 -50.79
CA VAL A 42 -24.34 7.64 -49.38
C VAL A 42 -25.06 6.50 -48.69
N SER A 43 -24.29 5.53 -48.21
CA SER A 43 -24.72 4.66 -47.12
C SER A 43 -24.20 5.29 -45.84
N GLU A 44 -25.06 5.94 -45.12
CA GLU A 44 -24.78 6.34 -43.74
C GLU A 44 -24.60 5.09 -42.88
N GLY A 45 -23.40 4.60 -42.81
CA GLY A 45 -22.97 3.75 -41.71
C GLY A 45 -22.83 4.65 -40.49
N ALA A 46 -23.79 4.60 -39.60
CA ALA A 46 -23.65 5.14 -38.25
C ALA A 46 -22.49 4.43 -37.58
N SER A 47 -21.30 5.02 -37.68
CA SER A 47 -20.19 4.72 -36.80
C SER A 47 -20.57 5.26 -35.42
N SER A 48 -21.13 4.40 -34.60
CA SER A 48 -21.24 4.62 -33.19
C SER A 48 -19.79 4.79 -32.66
N SER A 49 -19.30 6.00 -32.68
CA SER A 49 -18.17 6.43 -31.87
C SER A 49 -18.64 6.28 -30.42
N ALA A 50 -18.35 5.14 -29.80
CA ALA A 50 -18.33 5.06 -28.37
C ALA A 50 -17.37 6.18 -27.94
N ALA A 51 -17.88 7.20 -27.28
CA ALA A 51 -17.08 8.18 -26.60
C ALA A 51 -16.14 7.38 -25.69
N ALA A 52 -14.85 7.43 -25.96
CA ALA A 52 -13.84 7.00 -24.98
C ALA A 52 -14.07 7.93 -23.80
N GLY A 53 -14.73 7.46 -22.75
CA GLY A 53 -14.84 8.18 -21.50
C GLY A 53 -13.42 8.56 -21.05
N GLU A 54 -13.27 9.72 -20.45
CA GLU A 54 -11.99 10.10 -19.83
C GLU A 54 -11.57 8.97 -18.90
N SER A 55 -10.32 8.50 -19.05
CA SER A 55 -9.76 7.49 -18.16
C SER A 55 -9.40 8.15 -16.85
N VAL A 56 -9.85 7.55 -15.75
CA VAL A 56 -9.57 8.01 -14.39
C VAL A 56 -8.45 7.15 -13.81
N GLU A 57 -7.43 7.78 -13.20
CA GLU A 57 -6.43 7.11 -12.39
C GLU A 57 -6.76 7.33 -10.92
N LEU A 58 -7.21 6.27 -10.23
CA LEU A 58 -7.46 6.31 -8.80
C LEU A 58 -6.15 6.16 -8.02
N VAL A 59 -5.91 7.09 -7.12
CA VAL A 59 -4.78 7.07 -6.19
C VAL A 59 -5.23 6.40 -4.90
N VAL A 60 -4.68 5.23 -4.62
CA VAL A 60 -5.07 4.43 -3.46
C VAL A 60 -3.90 4.28 -2.50
N PHE A 61 -4.07 4.80 -1.29
CA PHE A 61 -3.14 4.60 -0.19
C PHE A 61 -3.60 3.41 0.64
N ALA A 62 -2.79 2.39 0.76
CA ALA A 62 -3.16 1.16 1.45
C ALA A 62 -2.04 0.60 2.31
N ALA A 63 -2.40 0.04 3.45
CA ALA A 63 -1.46 -0.65 4.32
C ALA A 63 -0.65 -1.70 3.54
N ALA A 64 0.65 -1.79 3.80
CA ALA A 64 1.58 -2.68 3.10
C ALA A 64 1.14 -4.15 3.10
N SER A 65 0.40 -4.59 4.13
CA SER A 65 -0.19 -5.93 4.22
C SER A 65 -1.24 -6.25 3.14
N LEU A 66 -1.79 -5.23 2.45
CA LEU A 66 -2.78 -5.38 1.40
C LEU A 66 -2.17 -5.45 -0.02
N THR A 67 -0.84 -5.34 -0.14
CA THR A 67 -0.16 -5.21 -1.44
C THR A 67 -0.56 -6.30 -2.43
N GLU A 68 -0.48 -7.55 -2.04
CA GLU A 68 -0.73 -8.68 -2.93
C GLU A 68 -2.20 -8.74 -3.37
N THR A 69 -3.12 -8.59 -2.41
CA THR A 69 -4.56 -8.70 -2.68
C THR A 69 -5.10 -7.53 -3.49
N LEU A 70 -4.71 -6.30 -3.16
CA LEU A 70 -5.19 -5.13 -3.91
C LEU A 70 -4.67 -5.07 -5.34
N ASN A 71 -3.45 -5.54 -5.61
CA ASN A 71 -2.97 -5.65 -7.00
C ASN A 71 -3.84 -6.61 -7.83
N VAL A 72 -4.17 -7.79 -7.29
CA VAL A 72 -5.05 -8.76 -7.97
C VAL A 72 -6.46 -8.20 -8.16
N LEU A 73 -7.00 -7.54 -7.14
CA LEU A 73 -8.33 -6.92 -7.19
C LEU A 73 -8.40 -5.79 -8.21
N ALA A 74 -7.37 -4.94 -8.27
CA ALA A 74 -7.29 -3.85 -9.23
C ALA A 74 -7.16 -4.36 -10.67
N GLU A 75 -6.37 -5.39 -10.92
CA GLU A 75 -6.28 -6.04 -12.24
C GLU A 75 -7.65 -6.57 -12.67
N THR A 76 -8.36 -7.26 -11.77
CA THR A 76 -9.70 -7.80 -12.02
C THR A 76 -10.71 -6.69 -12.26
N TYR A 77 -10.66 -5.62 -11.45
CA TYR A 77 -11.56 -4.48 -11.60
C TYR A 77 -11.33 -3.73 -12.91
N THR A 78 -10.08 -3.43 -13.27
CA THR A 78 -9.73 -2.73 -14.52
C THR A 78 -10.14 -3.54 -15.75
N ALA A 79 -10.05 -4.88 -15.71
CA ALA A 79 -10.50 -5.73 -16.82
C ALA A 79 -12.00 -5.57 -17.13
N ASN A 80 -12.81 -5.28 -16.09
CA ASN A 80 -14.25 -5.04 -16.21
C ASN A 80 -14.60 -3.55 -16.37
N ASN A 81 -13.68 -2.65 -15.99
CA ASN A 81 -13.85 -1.20 -16.02
C ASN A 81 -12.63 -0.53 -16.70
N PRO A 82 -12.47 -0.66 -18.04
CA PRO A 82 -11.24 -0.28 -18.74
C PRO A 82 -10.97 1.23 -18.74
N GLY A 83 -11.91 2.05 -18.25
CA GLY A 83 -11.72 3.49 -18.03
C GLY A 83 -11.07 3.83 -16.68
N VAL A 84 -10.85 2.85 -15.78
CA VAL A 84 -10.28 3.07 -14.47
C VAL A 84 -8.92 2.37 -14.36
N THR A 85 -7.92 3.12 -13.92
CA THR A 85 -6.57 2.62 -13.61
C THR A 85 -6.22 2.97 -12.17
N PHE A 86 -5.16 2.38 -11.64
CA PHE A 86 -4.78 2.54 -10.23
C PHE A 86 -3.32 2.95 -10.10
N ARG A 87 -3.08 3.90 -9.18
CA ARG A 87 -1.77 4.22 -8.64
C ARG A 87 -1.77 3.94 -7.15
N PHE A 88 -1.12 2.86 -6.75
CA PHE A 88 -1.02 2.49 -5.34
C PHE A 88 0.18 3.13 -4.66
N ASN A 89 -0.02 3.50 -3.39
CA ASN A 89 1.04 3.78 -2.43
C ASN A 89 0.87 2.82 -1.26
N PHE A 90 1.78 1.84 -1.16
CA PHE A 90 1.78 0.83 -0.11
C PHE A 90 2.86 1.14 0.92
N ASP A 91 2.45 1.44 2.15
CA ASP A 91 3.37 1.67 3.27
C ASP A 91 2.67 1.39 4.61
N SER A 92 3.31 1.72 5.73
CA SER A 92 2.64 1.70 7.02
C SER A 92 1.44 2.66 7.03
N SER A 93 0.37 2.29 7.71
CA SER A 93 -0.80 3.16 7.79
C SER A 93 -0.51 4.49 8.48
N GLY A 94 0.49 4.54 9.39
CA GLY A 94 0.94 5.76 10.02
C GLY A 94 1.65 6.70 9.05
N THR A 95 2.57 6.18 8.24
CA THR A 95 3.25 6.94 7.17
C THR A 95 2.25 7.50 6.17
N LEU A 96 1.30 6.65 5.72
CA LEU A 96 0.26 7.07 4.76
C LEU A 96 -0.66 8.14 5.34
N LYS A 97 -1.06 7.98 6.62
CA LYS A 97 -1.81 8.99 7.37
C LYS A 97 -1.09 10.34 7.34
N THR A 98 0.18 10.37 7.69
CA THR A 98 0.98 11.61 7.70
C THR A 98 1.05 12.24 6.30
N GLN A 99 1.19 11.44 5.24
CA GLN A 99 1.18 11.96 3.87
C GLN A 99 -0.17 12.60 3.51
N ILE A 100 -1.30 12.02 3.94
CA ILE A 100 -2.63 12.60 3.75
C ILE A 100 -2.77 13.92 4.53
N GLU A 101 -2.30 13.97 5.78
CA GLU A 101 -2.26 15.18 6.60
C GLU A 101 -1.41 16.29 5.97
N GLU A 102 -0.33 15.93 5.27
CA GLU A 102 0.53 16.84 4.51
C GLU A 102 -0.07 17.26 3.14
N GLY A 103 -1.24 16.74 2.80
CA GLY A 103 -1.97 17.10 1.58
C GLY A 103 -1.57 16.29 0.35
N ALA A 104 -1.08 15.06 0.53
CA ALA A 104 -0.84 14.16 -0.59
C ALA A 104 -2.16 13.81 -1.30
N ASP A 105 -2.08 13.74 -2.61
CA ASP A 105 -3.17 13.31 -3.47
C ASP A 105 -3.52 11.84 -3.19
N CYS A 106 -4.76 11.59 -2.75
CA CYS A 106 -5.26 10.28 -2.38
C CYS A 106 -6.79 10.25 -2.51
N ASP A 107 -7.33 9.28 -3.23
CA ASP A 107 -8.78 9.10 -3.40
C ASP A 107 -9.36 8.15 -2.37
N LEU A 108 -8.64 7.05 -2.06
CA LEU A 108 -9.10 6.00 -1.17
C LEU A 108 -7.98 5.60 -0.20
N PHE A 109 -8.28 5.57 1.09
CA PHE A 109 -7.37 5.13 2.15
C PHE A 109 -7.86 3.83 2.79
N LEU A 110 -6.98 2.82 2.85
CA LEU A 110 -7.20 1.53 3.54
C LEU A 110 -6.15 1.36 4.64
N SER A 111 -6.59 1.40 5.88
CA SER A 111 -5.70 1.31 7.06
C SER A 111 -5.72 -0.09 7.66
N ALA A 112 -4.59 -0.53 8.23
CA ALA A 112 -4.50 -1.77 8.99
C ALA A 112 -4.89 -1.62 10.47
N ALA A 113 -5.37 -0.45 10.88
CA ALA A 113 -5.95 -0.23 12.20
C ALA A 113 -6.91 0.96 12.20
N GLN A 114 -7.83 0.94 13.15
CA GLN A 114 -8.80 2.01 13.38
C GLN A 114 -8.14 3.33 13.79
N LYS A 115 -7.02 3.27 14.52
CA LYS A 115 -6.32 4.45 15.07
C LYS A 115 -6.01 5.50 14.01
N GLN A 116 -5.41 5.11 12.89
CA GLN A 116 -5.01 6.03 11.82
C GLN A 116 -6.22 6.60 11.07
N MET A 117 -7.23 5.76 10.83
CA MET A 117 -8.48 6.20 10.22
C MET A 117 -9.23 7.17 11.11
N ASN A 118 -9.28 6.93 12.43
CA ASN A 118 -9.90 7.83 13.39
C ASN A 118 -9.19 9.18 13.42
N ALA A 119 -7.86 9.20 13.41
CA ALA A 119 -7.09 10.44 13.40
C ALA A 119 -7.43 11.31 12.18
N LEU A 120 -7.45 10.73 10.97
CA LEU A 120 -7.83 11.46 9.75
C LEU A 120 -9.31 11.90 9.77
N GLN A 121 -10.18 11.11 10.38
CA GLN A 121 -11.59 11.47 10.56
C GLN A 121 -11.75 12.66 11.51
N ASP A 122 -11.01 12.70 12.61
CA ASP A 122 -11.04 13.78 13.60
C ASP A 122 -10.52 15.12 13.02
N GLU A 123 -9.73 15.04 11.94
CA GLU A 123 -9.21 16.18 11.18
C GLU A 123 -10.04 16.52 9.93
N ASP A 124 -11.23 15.89 9.76
CA ASP A 124 -12.11 16.08 8.61
C ASP A 124 -11.44 15.73 7.25
N LEU A 125 -10.38 14.89 7.24
CA LEU A 125 -9.66 14.48 6.04
C LEU A 125 -10.25 13.23 5.35
N ILE A 126 -11.25 12.61 5.98
CA ILE A 126 -11.97 11.43 5.47
C ILE A 126 -13.45 11.76 5.25
N ASN A 127 -14.00 11.28 4.15
CA ASN A 127 -15.45 11.28 3.95
C ASN A 127 -16.09 10.20 4.82
N THR A 128 -16.58 10.61 5.98
CA THR A 128 -17.13 9.69 7.00
C THR A 128 -18.35 8.89 6.51
N GLY A 129 -19.06 9.40 5.51
CA GLY A 129 -20.21 8.72 4.91
C GLY A 129 -19.82 7.49 4.07
N THR A 130 -18.55 7.36 3.71
CA THR A 130 -18.02 6.24 2.90
C THR A 130 -17.26 5.23 3.74
N ARG A 131 -16.99 5.53 5.04
CA ARG A 131 -16.17 4.68 5.89
C ARG A 131 -16.84 3.34 6.16
N VAL A 132 -16.10 2.28 5.92
CA VAL A 132 -16.49 0.89 6.21
C VAL A 132 -15.39 0.17 6.97
N ASP A 133 -15.75 -0.71 7.89
CA ASP A 133 -14.84 -1.69 8.46
C ASP A 133 -14.82 -2.88 7.50
N LEU A 134 -13.75 -2.97 6.68
CA LEU A 134 -13.72 -3.85 5.52
C LEU A 134 -13.28 -5.27 5.88
N LEU A 135 -12.13 -5.38 6.56
CA LEU A 135 -11.47 -6.66 6.82
C LEU A 135 -11.08 -6.82 8.28
N GLU A 136 -10.99 -8.09 8.69
CA GLU A 136 -10.40 -8.53 9.94
C GLU A 136 -9.15 -9.37 9.65
N ASN A 137 -8.11 -9.21 10.48
CA ASN A 137 -6.87 -9.95 10.41
C ASN A 137 -6.51 -10.49 11.81
N LYS A 138 -5.39 -11.22 11.91
CA LYS A 138 -4.87 -11.76 13.16
C LYS A 138 -3.40 -11.43 13.31
N VAL A 139 -2.96 -11.25 14.55
CA VAL A 139 -1.55 -11.08 14.87
C VAL A 139 -0.97 -12.46 15.23
N VAL A 140 0.18 -12.76 14.66
CA VAL A 140 0.88 -14.04 14.85
C VAL A 140 2.35 -13.81 15.18
N LEU A 141 2.94 -14.79 15.83
CA LEU A 141 4.37 -14.91 16.03
C LEU A 141 4.96 -15.76 14.90
N ALA A 142 5.77 -15.14 14.06
CA ALA A 142 6.45 -15.78 12.95
C ALA A 142 7.92 -16.03 13.27
N VAL A 143 8.46 -17.13 12.76
CA VAL A 143 9.85 -17.55 12.94
C VAL A 143 10.53 -17.79 11.61
N PRO A 144 11.89 -17.70 11.55
CA PRO A 144 12.66 -18.11 10.38
C PRO A 144 12.50 -19.59 10.06
N GLU A 145 12.85 -19.97 8.85
CA GLU A 145 12.83 -21.37 8.40
C GLU A 145 13.57 -22.29 9.39
N GLY A 146 12.89 -23.34 9.84
CA GLY A 146 13.40 -24.34 10.78
C GLY A 146 13.51 -23.86 12.22
N ASN A 147 13.03 -22.67 12.56
CA ASN A 147 12.95 -22.14 13.93
C ASN A 147 14.20 -22.38 14.79
N PRO A 148 15.37 -21.85 14.42
CA PRO A 148 16.64 -22.19 15.06
C PRO A 148 16.72 -21.79 16.54
N ALA A 149 15.88 -20.85 16.99
CA ALA A 149 15.81 -20.40 18.38
C ALA A 149 14.83 -21.23 19.24
N ASP A 150 14.11 -22.19 18.63
CA ASP A 150 13.07 -23.01 19.28
C ASP A 150 12.03 -22.18 20.04
N ILE A 151 11.55 -21.09 19.40
CA ILE A 151 10.50 -20.22 19.92
C ILE A 151 9.16 -20.86 19.58
N GLN A 152 8.27 -21.02 20.59
CA GLN A 152 6.99 -21.70 20.42
C GLN A 152 5.79 -20.82 20.79
N SER A 153 6.00 -19.74 21.54
CA SER A 153 4.93 -18.84 21.99
C SER A 153 5.43 -17.41 22.19
N PHE A 154 4.50 -16.46 22.36
CA PHE A 154 4.84 -15.08 22.67
C PHE A 154 5.63 -14.94 23.98
N GLU A 155 5.39 -15.80 24.98
CA GLU A 155 6.16 -15.78 26.24
C GLU A 155 7.63 -16.14 26.02
N ASP A 156 7.95 -16.98 25.05
CA ASP A 156 9.33 -17.35 24.73
C ASP A 156 10.18 -16.14 24.32
N ILE A 157 9.54 -15.05 23.83
CA ILE A 157 10.23 -13.79 23.49
C ILE A 157 10.93 -13.17 24.70
N GLY A 158 10.32 -13.30 25.91
CA GLY A 158 10.90 -12.80 27.17
C GLY A 158 12.02 -13.67 27.73
N THR A 159 12.35 -14.82 27.11
CA THR A 159 13.35 -15.77 27.60
C THR A 159 14.71 -15.62 26.91
N ASP A 160 15.70 -16.45 27.33
CA ASP A 160 17.01 -16.51 26.69
C ASP A 160 16.99 -17.15 25.29
N LYS A 161 15.87 -17.75 24.87
CA LYS A 161 15.68 -18.26 23.51
C LYS A 161 15.70 -17.14 22.48
N CYS A 162 15.02 -16.01 22.77
CA CYS A 162 14.93 -14.86 21.90
C CYS A 162 16.03 -13.85 22.23
N LYS A 163 16.90 -13.60 21.27
CA LYS A 163 17.94 -12.56 21.37
C LYS A 163 17.52 -11.28 20.69
N LEU A 164 16.73 -11.39 19.61
CA LEU A 164 16.26 -10.26 18.83
C LEU A 164 14.88 -10.59 18.23
N VAL A 165 13.88 -9.78 18.56
CA VAL A 165 12.53 -9.81 17.97
C VAL A 165 12.36 -8.67 17.00
N ALA A 166 11.76 -8.94 15.83
CA ALA A 166 11.40 -7.91 14.84
C ALA A 166 9.96 -7.43 15.08
N LEU A 167 9.78 -6.13 15.21
CA LEU A 167 8.49 -5.46 15.41
C LEU A 167 8.30 -4.33 14.39
N GLY A 168 7.07 -3.93 14.14
CA GLY A 168 6.79 -2.64 13.50
C GLY A 168 7.14 -1.48 14.44
N ASN A 169 7.59 -0.35 13.91
CA ASN A 169 7.75 0.86 14.69
C ASN A 169 6.40 1.48 15.06
N GLU A 170 6.38 2.65 15.71
CA GLU A 170 5.17 3.33 16.20
C GLU A 170 4.17 3.75 15.10
N ASP A 171 4.63 3.93 13.86
CA ASP A 171 3.80 4.26 12.70
C ASP A 171 3.17 3.03 12.04
N VAL A 172 3.64 1.83 12.40
CA VAL A 172 3.18 0.56 11.84
C VAL A 172 2.06 0.00 12.72
N PRO A 173 0.83 -0.21 12.19
CA PRO A 173 -0.27 -0.73 12.99
C PRO A 173 0.06 -2.02 13.74
N VAL A 174 0.72 -3.01 13.12
CA VAL A 174 1.11 -4.24 13.82
C VAL A 174 2.11 -3.99 14.95
N GLY A 175 2.89 -2.90 14.89
CA GLY A 175 3.75 -2.47 16.00
C GLY A 175 2.94 -2.09 17.23
N SER A 176 1.83 -1.36 17.06
CA SER A 176 0.93 -1.03 18.18
C SER A 176 0.30 -2.29 18.81
N TYR A 177 -0.12 -3.26 18.01
CA TYR A 177 -0.61 -4.55 18.51
C TYR A 177 0.51 -5.36 19.17
N SER A 178 1.74 -5.32 18.66
CA SER A 178 2.90 -5.97 19.28
C SER A 178 3.18 -5.41 20.66
N VAL A 179 3.15 -4.07 20.80
CA VAL A 179 3.31 -3.40 22.11
C VAL A 179 2.20 -3.81 23.07
N GLU A 180 0.94 -3.92 22.61
CA GLU A 180 -0.18 -4.39 23.41
C GLU A 180 0.07 -5.81 23.94
N ILE A 181 0.44 -6.76 23.07
CA ILE A 181 0.75 -8.15 23.45
C ILE A 181 1.88 -8.21 24.45
N LEU A 182 3.02 -7.58 24.15
CA LEU A 182 4.21 -7.64 25.00
C LEU A 182 4.01 -6.93 26.34
N THR A 183 3.16 -5.89 26.38
CA THR A 183 2.77 -5.21 27.62
C THR A 183 1.86 -6.11 28.48
N ASN A 184 0.86 -6.77 27.86
CA ASN A 184 -0.03 -7.68 28.57
C ASN A 184 0.71 -8.88 29.15
N LEU A 185 1.77 -9.34 28.46
CA LEU A 185 2.68 -10.38 28.95
C LEU A 185 3.71 -9.85 29.99
N GLY A 186 3.85 -8.54 30.15
CA GLY A 186 4.77 -7.93 31.10
C GLY A 186 6.23 -8.04 30.74
N ILE A 187 6.58 -8.24 29.45
CA ILE A 187 7.96 -8.45 28.98
C ILE A 187 8.52 -7.30 28.14
N LEU A 188 7.69 -6.30 27.75
CA LEU A 188 8.10 -5.20 26.88
C LEU A 188 9.28 -4.42 27.45
N ASP A 189 9.22 -3.98 28.72
CA ASP A 189 10.27 -3.17 29.36
C ASP A 189 11.63 -3.89 29.39
N GLU A 190 11.62 -5.22 29.57
CA GLU A 190 12.84 -6.03 29.54
C GLU A 190 13.44 -6.08 28.13
N LEU A 191 12.61 -6.25 27.11
CA LEU A 191 13.06 -6.29 25.72
C LEU A 191 13.65 -4.96 25.27
N GLU A 192 13.03 -3.84 25.65
CA GLU A 192 13.52 -2.50 25.35
C GLU A 192 14.85 -2.19 26.07
N SER A 193 14.91 -2.42 27.39
CA SER A 193 16.11 -2.19 28.17
C SER A 193 17.27 -3.09 27.78
N GLY A 194 16.95 -4.32 27.32
CA GLY A 194 17.92 -5.30 26.82
C GLY A 194 18.38 -5.06 25.38
N ASN A 195 17.83 -4.06 24.67
CA ASN A 195 18.04 -3.84 23.24
C ASN A 195 17.75 -5.10 22.40
N LYS A 196 16.68 -5.82 22.75
CA LYS A 196 16.28 -7.07 22.10
C LYS A 196 15.26 -6.86 20.98
N ILE A 197 14.99 -5.62 20.58
CA ILE A 197 14.01 -5.27 19.54
C ILE A 197 14.71 -4.65 18.33
N THR A 198 14.34 -5.11 17.14
CA THR A 198 14.60 -4.41 15.88
C THR A 198 13.28 -3.95 15.26
N TYR A 199 13.30 -2.79 14.60
CA TYR A 199 12.09 -2.19 14.07
C TYR A 199 12.10 -2.16 12.55
N GLY A 200 10.94 -2.48 11.94
CA GLY A 200 10.63 -2.22 10.54
C GLY A 200 9.76 -0.99 10.38
N SER A 201 9.90 -0.26 9.29
CA SER A 201 9.11 0.91 8.95
C SER A 201 7.70 0.54 8.41
N ASN A 202 7.52 -0.70 8.03
CA ASN A 202 6.24 -1.33 7.66
C ASN A 202 6.30 -2.85 7.90
N VAL A 203 5.16 -3.54 7.79
CA VAL A 203 5.10 -4.98 8.10
C VAL A 203 5.93 -5.84 7.13
N LYS A 204 6.13 -5.40 5.88
CA LYS A 204 6.95 -6.15 4.90
C LYS A 204 8.44 -6.14 5.27
N GLU A 205 8.93 -5.07 5.88
CA GLU A 205 10.28 -5.05 6.45
C GLU A 205 10.40 -6.00 7.63
N VAL A 206 9.39 -6.07 8.51
CA VAL A 206 9.37 -7.02 9.64
C VAL A 206 9.42 -8.45 9.12
N THR A 207 8.55 -8.83 8.17
CA THR A 207 8.57 -10.17 7.58
C THR A 207 9.89 -10.49 6.88
N THR A 208 10.51 -9.51 6.24
CA THR A 208 11.82 -9.68 5.59
C THR A 208 12.92 -9.97 6.62
N GLN A 209 12.94 -9.23 7.74
CA GLN A 209 13.90 -9.47 8.82
C GLN A 209 13.79 -10.89 9.39
N VAL A 210 12.56 -11.38 9.58
CA VAL A 210 12.32 -12.76 10.03
C VAL A 210 12.76 -13.77 8.95
N LYS A 211 12.33 -13.56 7.70
CA LYS A 211 12.63 -14.48 6.60
C LYS A 211 14.12 -14.67 6.34
N GLU A 212 14.89 -13.59 6.50
CA GLU A 212 16.34 -13.62 6.33
C GLU A 212 17.09 -14.00 7.61
N ALA A 213 16.37 -14.41 8.65
CA ALA A 213 16.92 -14.74 9.97
C ALA A 213 17.80 -13.60 10.56
N ALA A 214 17.48 -12.35 10.24
CA ALA A 214 18.06 -11.18 10.87
C ALA A 214 17.50 -10.95 12.29
N ALA A 215 16.35 -11.54 12.61
CA ALA A 215 15.76 -11.65 13.93
C ALA A 215 15.37 -13.10 14.21
N ASP A 216 15.30 -13.49 15.49
CA ASP A 216 14.94 -14.84 15.92
C ASP A 216 13.44 -15.13 15.71
N CYS A 217 12.61 -14.09 15.77
CA CYS A 217 11.17 -14.11 15.51
C CYS A 217 10.68 -12.70 15.15
N GLY A 218 9.39 -12.61 14.80
CA GLY A 218 8.74 -11.31 14.59
C GLY A 218 7.24 -11.39 14.80
N ILE A 219 6.65 -10.30 15.26
CA ILE A 219 5.20 -10.16 15.42
C ILE A 219 4.66 -9.48 14.17
N VAL A 220 3.83 -10.20 13.42
CA VAL A 220 3.30 -9.80 12.12
C VAL A 220 1.82 -10.17 11.99
N TYR A 221 1.19 -9.80 10.89
CA TYR A 221 -0.15 -10.31 10.59
C TYR A 221 -0.09 -11.71 9.98
N ALA A 222 -1.12 -12.52 10.22
CA ALA A 222 -1.23 -13.87 9.66
C ALA A 222 -1.15 -13.87 8.13
N THR A 223 -1.76 -12.88 7.48
CA THR A 223 -1.72 -12.70 6.02
C THR A 223 -0.33 -12.39 5.49
N ASP A 224 0.47 -11.60 6.24
CA ASP A 224 1.84 -11.27 5.86
C ASP A 224 2.78 -12.46 6.06
N ALA A 225 2.61 -13.21 7.15
CA ALA A 225 3.34 -14.45 7.37
C ALA A 225 3.04 -15.47 6.25
N PHE A 226 1.77 -15.63 5.88
CA PHE A 226 1.35 -16.51 4.78
C PHE A 226 1.97 -16.08 3.45
N SER A 227 1.86 -14.79 3.08
CA SER A 227 2.40 -14.26 1.83
C SER A 227 3.92 -14.34 1.74
N ALA A 228 4.61 -14.19 2.88
CA ALA A 228 6.07 -14.33 2.96
C ALA A 228 6.54 -15.80 3.02
N GLY A 229 5.61 -16.75 3.24
CA GLY A 229 5.92 -18.17 3.44
C GLY A 229 6.66 -18.45 4.75
N LEU A 230 6.34 -17.66 5.80
CA LEU A 230 6.91 -17.86 7.14
C LEU A 230 6.13 -18.90 7.93
N GLU A 231 6.84 -19.63 8.77
CA GLU A 231 6.24 -20.47 9.78
C GLU A 231 5.70 -19.61 10.93
N THR A 232 4.46 -19.92 11.37
CA THR A 232 3.84 -19.25 12.52
C THR A 232 3.74 -20.25 13.66
N VAL A 233 4.19 -19.83 14.84
CA VAL A 233 4.25 -20.72 16.03
C VAL A 233 3.21 -20.34 17.08
N ASP A 234 2.68 -19.12 17.02
CA ASP A 234 1.65 -18.66 17.94
C ASP A 234 0.73 -17.63 17.29
N GLN A 235 -0.48 -17.45 17.85
CA GLN A 235 -1.45 -16.47 17.41
C GLN A 235 -2.06 -15.75 18.61
N ALA A 236 -2.05 -14.42 18.60
CA ALA A 236 -2.62 -13.63 19.68
C ALA A 236 -4.11 -13.93 19.89
N THR A 237 -4.49 -14.03 21.15
CA THR A 237 -5.87 -14.21 21.62
C THR A 237 -6.54 -12.85 21.81
N ALA A 238 -7.86 -12.86 21.99
CA ALA A 238 -8.63 -11.64 22.30
C ALA A 238 -8.29 -11.04 23.70
N GLU A 239 -7.60 -11.81 24.56
CA GLU A 239 -7.14 -11.32 25.88
C GLU A 239 -5.77 -10.62 25.76
N GLU A 240 -4.99 -10.97 24.74
CA GLU A 240 -3.65 -10.43 24.50
C GLU A 240 -3.64 -9.24 23.56
N CYS A 241 -4.58 -9.17 22.62
CA CYS A 241 -4.59 -8.20 21.54
C CYS A 241 -6.02 -7.76 21.18
N SER A 242 -6.20 -6.47 20.99
CA SER A 242 -7.42 -5.88 20.43
C SER A 242 -7.72 -6.43 19.02
N PRO A 243 -9.00 -6.46 18.59
CA PRO A 243 -9.37 -6.89 17.25
C PRO A 243 -8.66 -6.07 16.16
N VAL A 244 -8.09 -6.76 15.18
CA VAL A 244 -7.37 -6.14 14.06
C VAL A 244 -8.34 -5.87 12.92
N ILE A 245 -8.87 -4.66 12.87
CA ILE A 245 -9.85 -4.22 11.87
C ILE A 245 -9.17 -3.29 10.87
N TYR A 246 -9.45 -3.51 9.58
CA TYR A 246 -9.00 -2.70 8.46
C TYR A 246 -10.14 -1.83 7.95
N PRO A 247 -10.22 -0.57 8.38
CA PRO A 247 -11.19 0.37 7.83
C PRO A 247 -10.71 0.87 6.46
N ALA A 248 -11.68 1.18 5.59
CA ALA A 248 -11.48 1.86 4.32
C ALA A 248 -12.43 3.05 4.21
N ALA A 249 -11.98 4.13 3.58
CA ALA A 249 -12.79 5.31 3.33
C ALA A 249 -12.20 6.14 2.19
N LEU A 250 -13.05 6.89 1.49
CA LEU A 250 -12.61 7.94 0.59
C LEU A 250 -12.03 9.11 1.41
N THR A 251 -11.00 9.76 0.86
CA THR A 251 -10.52 11.03 1.43
C THR A 251 -11.51 12.17 1.14
N ALA A 252 -11.48 13.20 1.96
CA ALA A 252 -12.33 14.37 1.76
C ALA A 252 -11.90 15.22 0.54
N SER A 253 -10.65 15.07 0.08
CA SER A 253 -10.03 15.80 -1.02
C SER A 253 -10.19 15.13 -2.38
N THR A 254 -10.75 13.93 -2.47
CA THR A 254 -10.85 13.22 -3.75
C THR A 254 -11.66 14.00 -4.79
N GLU A 255 -11.12 14.08 -6.00
CA GLU A 255 -11.81 14.62 -7.18
C GLU A 255 -12.55 13.51 -7.98
N HIS A 256 -12.36 12.23 -7.60
CA HIS A 256 -12.89 11.04 -8.28
C HIS A 256 -13.83 10.24 -7.37
N ALA A 257 -14.72 10.96 -6.63
CA ALA A 257 -15.54 10.34 -5.59
C ALA A 257 -16.44 9.19 -6.09
N ASP A 258 -17.00 9.31 -7.29
CA ASP A 258 -17.91 8.30 -7.85
C ASP A 258 -17.13 7.02 -8.22
N GLU A 259 -15.97 7.13 -8.85
CA GLU A 259 -15.13 6.01 -9.24
C GLU A 259 -14.46 5.34 -8.03
N ALA A 260 -14.01 6.14 -7.06
CA ALA A 260 -13.44 5.63 -5.82
C ALA A 260 -14.50 4.89 -4.98
N GLN A 261 -15.75 5.40 -4.92
CA GLN A 261 -16.85 4.71 -4.25
C GLN A 261 -17.19 3.41 -4.96
N ALA A 262 -17.25 3.41 -6.30
CA ALA A 262 -17.53 2.20 -7.06
C ALA A 262 -16.45 1.11 -6.82
N PHE A 263 -15.17 1.51 -6.70
CA PHE A 263 -14.11 0.57 -6.34
C PHE A 263 -14.24 0.09 -4.88
N LEU A 264 -14.55 0.98 -3.93
CA LEU A 264 -14.78 0.60 -2.54
C LEU A 264 -15.96 -0.39 -2.42
N ASP A 265 -17.05 -0.14 -3.16
CA ASP A 265 -18.19 -1.05 -3.21
C ASP A 265 -17.80 -2.42 -3.78
N TYR A 266 -16.95 -2.45 -4.83
CA TYR A 266 -16.41 -3.70 -5.38
C TYR A 266 -15.60 -4.47 -4.33
N LEU A 267 -14.81 -3.79 -3.48
CA LEU A 267 -14.04 -4.46 -2.42
C LEU A 267 -14.93 -5.16 -1.39
N THR A 268 -16.22 -4.83 -1.31
CA THR A 268 -17.19 -5.48 -0.40
C THR A 268 -17.95 -6.65 -1.03
N THR A 269 -17.70 -6.97 -2.30
CA THR A 269 -18.38 -8.07 -3.00
C THR A 269 -17.86 -9.45 -2.60
N ASP A 270 -18.67 -10.49 -2.86
CA ASP A 270 -18.27 -11.89 -2.64
C ASP A 270 -17.02 -12.28 -3.44
N ASP A 271 -16.85 -11.75 -4.65
CA ASP A 271 -15.67 -12.00 -5.50
C ASP A 271 -14.40 -11.43 -4.86
N ALA A 272 -14.47 -10.20 -4.36
CA ALA A 272 -13.36 -9.59 -3.63
C ALA A 272 -13.09 -10.32 -2.31
N ALA A 273 -14.13 -10.71 -1.58
CA ALA A 273 -14.04 -11.49 -0.35
C ALA A 273 -13.28 -12.81 -0.56
N ALA A 274 -13.51 -13.50 -1.68
CA ALA A 274 -12.80 -14.73 -2.01
C ALA A 274 -11.29 -14.49 -2.22
N ILE A 275 -10.90 -13.37 -2.82
CA ILE A 275 -9.50 -12.99 -3.03
C ILE A 275 -8.86 -12.66 -1.67
N PHE A 276 -9.51 -11.85 -0.83
CA PHE A 276 -9.03 -11.56 0.53
C PHE A 276 -8.90 -12.83 1.38
N ALA A 277 -9.87 -13.73 1.33
CA ALA A 277 -9.85 -14.99 2.08
C ALA A 277 -8.71 -15.92 1.63
N SER A 278 -8.27 -15.85 0.37
CA SER A 278 -7.20 -16.70 -0.16
C SER A 278 -5.85 -16.51 0.54
N VAL A 279 -5.64 -15.37 1.18
CA VAL A 279 -4.43 -15.06 1.97
C VAL A 279 -4.70 -15.00 3.49
N GLY A 280 -5.96 -15.20 3.92
CA GLY A 280 -6.31 -15.31 5.33
C GLY A 280 -7.04 -14.11 5.95
N PHE A 281 -7.40 -13.08 5.16
CA PHE A 281 -8.31 -12.04 5.65
C PHE A 281 -9.74 -12.59 5.81
N ALA A 282 -10.49 -12.03 6.74
CA ALA A 282 -11.92 -12.22 6.85
C ALA A 282 -12.64 -10.89 6.58
N MET A 283 -13.81 -10.94 5.93
CA MET A 283 -14.66 -9.74 5.81
C MET A 283 -15.33 -9.46 7.17
N VAL A 284 -15.37 -8.18 7.55
CA VAL A 284 -16.17 -7.75 8.71
C VAL A 284 -17.65 -7.89 8.35
N LYS A 285 -18.46 -8.41 9.29
CA LYS A 285 -19.89 -8.69 9.11
C LYS A 285 -20.75 -7.56 9.67
#